data_2502dc09cbd8aa2e730c286791c27fb5
#
_entry.id   2502dc09cbd8aa2e730c286791c27fb5
#
_cell.length_a   1.000
_cell.length_b   1.000
_cell.length_c   1.000
_cell.angle_alpha   90.00
_cell.angle_beta   90.00
_cell.angle_gamma   90.00
#
_symmetry.space_group_name_H-M   'P 1'
#
loop_
_entity.id
_entity.type
_entity.pdbx_description
1 polymer ?
#
loop_
_entity_poly.entity_id
_entity_poly.type
_entity_poly.pdbx_seq_one_letter_code
_entity_poly.pdbx_strand_id
1 'polypeptide(L)'
;YNLIEQIAVIADGKKFVSALIVPNFEMLSQALKDLNIKYKNTADLIKHSQVIEYIGKQLQKFQKDLPDYEQIKKFTLLPSAFTIERNEITPSLKLRRKVIYANYSREIEAMYK
;
A
#
# COMPACT_ATOMS: atom_id res chain seq x y z
N TYR A 1 -3.94 -8.98 7.24
CA TYR A 1 -3.89 -8.02 8.32
C TYR A 1 -4.97 -6.94 8.16
N ASN A 2 -5.57 -6.53 9.27
CA ASN A 2 -6.81 -5.76 9.24
C ASN A 2 -6.72 -4.38 8.60
N LEU A 3 -5.57 -3.73 8.66
CA LEU A 3 -5.41 -2.38 8.10
C LEU A 3 -5.07 -2.36 6.62
N ILE A 4 -4.66 -3.50 6.06
CA ILE A 4 -4.29 -3.60 4.66
C ILE A 4 -5.31 -4.46 3.94
N GLU A 5 -6.03 -3.87 2.99
CA GLU A 5 -7.02 -4.58 2.18
C GLU A 5 -6.36 -5.35 1.04
N GLN A 6 -5.45 -4.70 0.34
CA GLN A 6 -4.72 -5.30 -0.77
C GLN A 6 -3.28 -4.80 -0.76
N ILE A 7 -2.36 -5.64 -1.20
CA ILE A 7 -0.96 -5.28 -1.30
C ILE A 7 -0.35 -5.89 -2.56
N ALA A 8 0.39 -5.08 -3.30
CA ALA A 8 1.18 -5.54 -4.44
C ALA A 8 2.66 -5.34 -4.12
N VAL A 9 3.38 -6.44 -3.91
CA VAL A 9 4.80 -6.39 -3.59
C VAL A 9 5.60 -6.27 -4.88
N ILE A 10 6.57 -5.37 -4.90
CA ILE A 10 7.40 -5.06 -6.06
C ILE A 10 8.84 -5.37 -5.71
N ALA A 11 9.41 -6.36 -6.36
CA ALA A 11 10.77 -6.83 -6.07
C ALA A 11 11.58 -7.15 -7.31
N ASP A 12 10.97 -7.63 -8.38
CA ASP A 12 11.67 -8.13 -9.57
C ASP A 12 12.52 -7.05 -10.22
N GLY A 13 13.82 -7.31 -10.31
CA GLY A 13 14.77 -6.39 -10.95
C GLY A 13 14.99 -5.09 -10.20
N LYS A 14 14.60 -5.02 -8.93
CA LYS A 14 14.71 -3.80 -8.13
C LYS A 14 15.78 -3.94 -7.04
N LYS A 15 16.29 -2.79 -6.61
CA LYS A 15 17.35 -2.73 -5.59
C LYS A 15 16.89 -3.17 -4.21
N PHE A 16 15.59 -2.99 -3.93
CA PHE A 16 14.98 -3.37 -2.66
C PHE A 16 13.50 -3.66 -2.88
N VAL A 17 12.87 -4.27 -1.89
CA VAL A 17 11.46 -4.59 -1.94
C VAL A 17 10.63 -3.36 -1.59
N SER A 18 9.62 -3.07 -2.39
CA SER A 18 8.64 -2.03 -2.11
C SER A 18 7.23 -2.59 -2.28
N ALA A 19 6.22 -1.78 -1.99
CA ALA A 19 4.84 -2.23 -2.09
C ALA A 19 3.89 -1.09 -2.42
N LEU A 20 2.84 -1.42 -3.18
CA LEU A 20 1.66 -0.59 -3.31
C LEU A 20 0.62 -1.16 -2.35
N ILE A 21 0.10 -0.32 -1.48
CA ILE A 21 -0.80 -0.76 -0.40
C ILE A 21 -2.13 -0.05 -0.53
N VAL A 22 -3.21 -0.84 -0.58
CA VAL A 22 -4.57 -0.32 -0.48
C VAL A 22 -5.03 -0.54 0.95
N PRO A 23 -5.21 0.54 1.74
CA PRO A 23 -5.68 0.38 3.12
C PRO A 23 -7.11 -0.10 3.18
N ASN A 24 -7.46 -0.79 4.26
CA ASN A 24 -8.85 -1.00 4.62
C ASN A 24 -9.32 0.30 5.27
N PHE A 25 -10.01 1.13 4.49
CA PHE A 25 -10.33 2.49 4.93
C PHE A 25 -11.29 2.53 6.12
N GLU A 26 -12.18 1.55 6.23
CA GLU A 26 -13.06 1.45 7.38
C GLU A 26 -12.28 1.21 8.67
N MET A 27 -11.38 0.23 8.66
CA MET A 27 -10.55 -0.08 9.83
C MET A 27 -9.57 1.05 10.11
N LEU A 28 -9.03 1.66 9.07
CA LEU A 28 -8.09 2.76 9.21
C LEU A 28 -8.77 3.98 9.85
N SER A 29 -9.98 4.33 9.42
CA SER A 29 -10.69 5.47 10.00
C SER A 29 -10.99 5.26 11.46
N GLN A 30 -11.31 4.03 11.88
CA GLN A 30 -11.52 3.71 13.28
C GLN A 30 -10.24 3.86 14.10
N ALA A 31 -9.12 3.38 13.56
CA ALA A 31 -7.82 3.49 14.22
C ALA A 31 -7.36 4.94 14.36
N LEU A 32 -7.76 5.80 13.43
CA LEU A 32 -7.34 7.20 13.40
C LEU A 32 -8.25 8.15 14.18
N LYS A 33 -9.36 7.66 14.74
CA LYS A 33 -10.27 8.51 15.50
C LYS A 33 -9.57 9.29 16.62
N ASP A 34 -8.66 8.62 17.31
CA ASP A 34 -7.94 9.23 18.44
C ASP A 34 -6.92 10.29 18.01
N LEU A 35 -6.56 10.30 16.72
CA LEU A 35 -5.58 11.24 16.19
C LEU A 35 -6.22 12.53 15.65
N ASN A 36 -7.56 12.58 15.58
CA ASN A 36 -8.31 13.75 15.10
C ASN A 36 -7.86 14.22 13.72
N ILE A 37 -7.53 13.30 12.83
CA ILE A 37 -7.10 13.63 11.47
C ILE A 37 -8.33 13.97 10.63
N LYS A 38 -8.33 15.16 10.03
CA LYS A 38 -9.41 15.59 9.15
C LYS A 38 -9.01 15.35 7.70
N TYR A 39 -9.92 14.81 6.92
CA TYR A 39 -9.68 14.54 5.50
C TYR A 39 -11.00 14.65 4.73
N LYS A 40 -10.87 14.96 3.43
CA LYS A 40 -12.02 15.14 2.53
C LYS A 40 -12.43 13.82 1.88
N ASN A 41 -11.47 13.01 1.51
CA ASN A 41 -11.71 11.73 0.82
C ASN A 41 -10.49 10.83 1.01
N THR A 42 -10.54 9.61 0.45
CA THR A 42 -9.44 8.66 0.63
C THR A 42 -8.14 9.14 -0.01
N ALA A 43 -8.22 9.86 -1.15
CA ALA A 43 -7.01 10.40 -1.78
C ALA A 43 -6.33 11.42 -0.89
N ASP A 44 -7.09 12.22 -0.15
CA ASP A 44 -6.55 13.17 0.81
C ASP A 44 -5.97 12.44 2.04
N LEU A 45 -6.70 11.46 2.54
CA LEU A 45 -6.31 10.71 3.73
C LEU A 45 -4.94 10.05 3.57
N ILE A 46 -4.67 9.43 2.43
CA ILE A 46 -3.39 8.72 2.21
C ILE A 46 -2.19 9.65 2.08
N LYS A 47 -2.41 10.96 1.93
CA LYS A 47 -1.34 11.95 1.85
C LYS A 47 -0.90 12.47 3.21
N HIS A 48 -1.66 12.23 4.26
CA HIS A 48 -1.31 12.68 5.60
C HIS A 48 -0.08 11.92 6.10
N SER A 49 0.93 12.68 6.55
CA SER A 49 2.16 12.08 7.06
C SER A 49 1.90 11.18 8.26
N GLN A 50 0.94 11.54 9.11
CA GLN A 50 0.58 10.73 10.27
C GLN A 50 -0.01 9.39 9.88
N VAL A 51 -0.78 9.34 8.79
CA VAL A 51 -1.36 8.10 8.27
C VAL A 51 -0.26 7.20 7.71
N ILE A 52 0.62 7.77 6.90
CA ILE A 52 1.75 7.05 6.31
C ILE A 52 2.63 6.47 7.41
N GLU A 53 2.95 7.27 8.42
CA GLU A 53 3.76 6.83 9.55
C GLU A 53 3.09 5.71 10.34
N TYR A 54 1.79 5.83 10.58
CA TYR A 54 1.04 4.81 11.31
C TYR A 54 1.07 3.47 10.59
N ILE A 55 0.79 3.47 9.29
CA ILE A 55 0.82 2.25 8.48
C ILE A 55 2.24 1.69 8.40
N GLY A 56 3.23 2.56 8.27
CA GLY A 56 4.64 2.15 8.26
C GLY A 56 5.05 1.41 9.53
N LYS A 57 4.62 1.90 10.68
CA LYS A 57 4.90 1.24 11.96
C LYS A 57 4.23 -0.12 12.05
N GLN A 58 2.99 -0.24 11.58
CA GLN A 58 2.29 -1.52 11.57
C GLN A 58 3.01 -2.51 10.65
N LEU A 59 3.45 -2.05 9.50
CA LEU A 59 4.19 -2.88 8.55
C LEU A 59 5.50 -3.37 9.15
N GLN A 60 6.24 -2.51 9.84
CA GLN A 60 7.48 -2.89 10.51
C GLN A 60 7.27 -3.99 11.55
N LYS A 61 6.21 -3.87 12.33
CA LYS A 61 5.87 -4.91 13.32
C LYS A 61 5.59 -6.25 12.64
N PHE A 62 4.92 -6.19 11.49
CA PHE A 62 4.53 -7.37 10.75
C PHE A 62 5.72 -8.14 10.21
N GLN A 63 6.75 -7.42 9.76
CA GLN A 63 7.87 -8.02 9.05
C GLN A 63 9.17 -8.05 9.86
N LYS A 64 9.12 -7.77 11.15
CA LYS A 64 10.33 -7.67 11.99
C LYS A 64 11.18 -8.94 11.98
N ASP A 65 10.55 -10.10 11.81
CA ASP A 65 11.24 -11.39 11.83
C ASP A 65 11.74 -11.84 10.46
N LEU A 66 11.47 -11.05 9.42
CA LEU A 66 11.97 -11.35 8.08
C LEU A 66 13.42 -10.88 7.93
N PRO A 67 14.23 -11.60 7.13
CA PRO A 67 15.55 -11.08 6.77
C PRO A 67 15.46 -9.70 6.13
N ASP A 68 16.50 -8.89 6.32
CA ASP A 68 16.50 -7.52 5.83
C ASP A 68 16.18 -7.42 4.33
N TYR A 69 16.72 -8.32 3.52
CA TYR A 69 16.52 -8.28 2.07
C TYR A 69 15.10 -8.65 1.65
N GLU A 70 14.30 -9.24 2.53
CA GLU A 70 12.90 -9.56 2.26
C GLU A 70 11.94 -8.49 2.80
N GLN A 71 12.43 -7.57 3.60
CA GLN A 71 11.58 -6.53 4.18
C GLN A 71 11.23 -5.45 3.17
N ILE A 72 9.97 -5.00 3.23
CA ILE A 72 9.51 -3.88 2.41
C ILE A 72 10.15 -2.60 2.96
N LYS A 73 10.95 -1.94 2.12
CA LYS A 73 11.69 -0.73 2.52
C LYS A 73 10.91 0.55 2.28
N LYS A 74 10.10 0.56 1.23
CA LYS A 74 9.25 1.71 0.90
C LYS A 74 7.89 1.22 0.45
N PHE A 75 6.88 2.06 0.64
CA PHE A 75 5.54 1.74 0.18
C PHE A 75 4.81 3.01 -0.24
N THR A 76 3.80 2.85 -1.06
CA THR A 76 2.90 3.92 -1.47
C THR A 76 1.47 3.49 -1.19
N LEU A 77 0.71 4.35 -0.53
CA LEU A 77 -0.70 4.11 -0.27
C LEU A 77 -1.52 4.51 -1.47
N LEU A 78 -2.51 3.69 -1.82
CA LEU A 78 -3.41 3.95 -2.94
C LEU A 78 -4.81 4.29 -2.42
N PRO A 79 -5.54 5.20 -3.12
CA PRO A 79 -6.83 5.67 -2.64
C PRO A 79 -7.98 4.72 -2.94
N SER A 80 -7.80 3.74 -3.81
CA SER A 80 -8.87 2.81 -4.17
C SER A 80 -8.31 1.43 -4.45
N ALA A 81 -9.18 0.43 -4.30
CA ALA A 81 -8.82 -0.98 -4.47
C ALA A 81 -8.48 -1.31 -5.92
N PHE A 82 -7.68 -2.35 -6.10
CA PHE A 82 -7.50 -2.96 -7.43
C PHE A 82 -8.81 -3.62 -7.83
N THR A 83 -9.19 -3.47 -9.10
CA THR A 83 -10.50 -3.95 -9.56
C THR A 83 -10.36 -4.82 -10.80
N ILE A 84 -11.38 -5.66 -11.00
CA ILE A 84 -11.50 -6.49 -12.22
C ILE A 84 -11.74 -5.57 -13.42
N GLU A 85 -12.54 -4.53 -13.25
CA GLU A 85 -12.86 -3.57 -14.32
C GLU A 85 -11.63 -2.90 -14.90
N ARG A 86 -10.61 -2.63 -14.08
CA ARG A 86 -9.36 -2.06 -14.53
C ARG A 86 -8.33 -3.13 -14.92
N ASN A 87 -8.75 -4.39 -14.97
CA ASN A 87 -7.85 -5.51 -15.26
C ASN A 87 -6.71 -5.69 -14.29
N GLU A 88 -6.84 -5.18 -13.08
CA GLU A 88 -5.78 -5.25 -12.07
C GLU A 88 -5.80 -6.55 -11.29
N ILE A 89 -6.98 -7.19 -11.22
CA ILE A 89 -7.13 -8.50 -10.59
C ILE A 89 -7.99 -9.40 -11.49
N THR A 90 -7.80 -10.71 -11.31
CA THR A 90 -8.60 -11.72 -12.01
C THR A 90 -9.94 -11.95 -11.28
N PRO A 91 -10.93 -12.64 -11.92
CA PRO A 91 -12.15 -13.01 -11.21
C PRO A 91 -11.91 -13.86 -9.95
N SER A 92 -10.79 -14.58 -9.87
CA SER A 92 -10.40 -15.30 -8.66
C SER A 92 -9.59 -14.45 -7.69
N LEU A 93 -9.56 -13.13 -7.89
CA LEU A 93 -8.92 -12.12 -7.04
C LEU A 93 -7.39 -12.22 -6.99
N LYS A 94 -6.77 -12.78 -8.02
CA LYS A 94 -5.31 -12.80 -8.15
C LYS A 94 -4.82 -11.51 -8.82
N LEU A 95 -3.70 -10.98 -8.33
CA LEU A 95 -3.11 -9.76 -8.88
C LEU A 95 -2.58 -9.98 -10.30
N ARG A 96 -2.89 -9.04 -11.19
CA ARG A 96 -2.32 -9.01 -12.54
C ARG A 96 -1.16 -8.01 -12.54
N ARG A 97 0.02 -8.50 -12.18
CA ARG A 97 1.18 -7.65 -11.90
C ARG A 97 1.58 -6.75 -13.04
N LYS A 98 1.55 -7.25 -14.28
CA LYS A 98 1.92 -6.42 -15.45
C LYS A 98 1.01 -5.21 -15.59
N VAL A 99 -0.30 -5.40 -15.37
CA VAL A 99 -1.27 -4.31 -15.47
C VAL A 99 -1.07 -3.32 -14.33
N ILE A 100 -0.88 -3.81 -13.11
CA ILE A 100 -0.65 -2.98 -11.94
C ILE A 100 0.63 -2.16 -12.12
N TYR A 101 1.71 -2.77 -12.59
CA TYR A 101 2.98 -2.08 -12.82
C TYR A 101 2.81 -0.97 -13.85
N ALA A 102 2.03 -1.19 -14.90
CA ALA A 102 1.76 -0.18 -15.91
C ALA A 102 0.89 0.96 -15.36
N ASN A 103 -0.19 0.60 -14.65
CA ASN A 103 -1.13 1.60 -14.14
C ASN A 103 -0.53 2.50 -13.06
N TYR A 104 0.43 1.98 -12.29
CA TYR A 104 1.02 2.70 -11.15
C TYR A 104 2.51 2.94 -11.35
N SER A 105 2.96 3.04 -12.61
CA SER A 105 4.38 3.21 -12.91
C SER A 105 5.00 4.44 -12.25
N ARG A 106 4.25 5.54 -12.15
CA ARG A 106 4.74 6.77 -11.51
C ARG A 106 5.01 6.55 -10.03
N GLU A 107 4.09 5.91 -9.36
CA GLU A 107 4.19 5.62 -7.92
C GLU A 107 5.36 4.67 -7.67
N ILE A 108 5.51 3.66 -8.52
CA ILE A 108 6.60 2.70 -8.40
C ILE A 108 7.95 3.37 -8.62
N GLU A 109 8.08 4.15 -9.68
CA GLU A 109 9.33 4.86 -9.98
C GLU A 109 9.72 5.82 -8.86
N ALA A 110 8.74 6.51 -8.28
CA ALA A 110 8.99 7.45 -7.20
C ALA A 110 9.60 6.78 -5.97
N MET A 111 9.28 5.51 -5.72
CA MET A 111 9.84 4.77 -4.59
C MET A 111 11.31 4.41 -4.80
N TYR A 112 11.80 4.41 -6.04
CA TYR A 112 13.16 4.00 -6.38
C TYR A 112 14.07 5.16 -6.79
N LYS A 113 13.60 6.37 -6.64
CA LYS A 113 14.44 7.55 -6.90
C LYS A 113 15.42 7.84 -5.78
#